data_20db0ffb1d1b2c3b70585f2ba74e3686
#
_entry.id   20db0ffb1d1b2c3b70585f2ba74e3686
#
_cell.length_a   1.000
_cell.length_b   1.000
_cell.length_c   1.000
_cell.angle_alpha   90.00
_cell.angle_beta   90.00
_cell.angle_gamma   90.00
#
_symmetry.space_group_name_H-M   'P 1'
#
loop_
_entity.id
_entity.type
_entity.pdbx_description
1 polymer ?
#
loop_
_entity_poly.entity_id
_entity_poly.type
_entity_poly.pdbx_seq_one_letter_code
_entity_poly.pdbx_strand_id
1 'polypeptide(L)'
;MAADSNDPELQAVTDMIIIVLFFLLRPGEYTGTKYDSSPFRLSYATFSVGRTVINTATATDNDLAAAVFVVLVFTTQKNGVRGEKIGHGATGDPLFFPKEALQHRVAHLRQYDAPDDTPLTRFKTPRGRWTSVIPTMLTAHLKVMVKILAGTHLSFTHKDVSARSLWEAGTMALICSGMDTDIISLIGRWRSGKMLRYLHVQAEPIMRNYSKLMIRHGNYNLLPHNAVPIY
;
A
#
# COMPACT_ATOMS: atom_id res chain seq x y z
N MET A 1 -6.35 -3.51 16.72
CA MET A 1 -5.82 -2.79 17.88
C MET A 1 -5.39 -1.35 17.58
N ALA A 2 -5.82 -0.71 16.52
CA ALA A 2 -5.46 0.69 16.23
C ALA A 2 -6.66 1.55 15.82
N ALA A 3 -7.88 1.05 15.93
CA ALA A 3 -9.06 1.77 15.44
C ALA A 3 -9.50 2.94 16.34
N ASP A 4 -8.98 3.07 17.56
CA ASP A 4 -9.37 4.10 18.53
C ASP A 4 -8.19 4.60 19.39
N SER A 5 -7.02 4.75 18.80
CA SER A 5 -5.92 5.35 19.56
C SER A 5 -6.14 6.87 19.62
N ASN A 6 -6.33 7.41 20.83
CA ASN A 6 -6.33 8.86 21.08
C ASN A 6 -4.95 9.51 20.79
N ASP A 7 -4.00 8.76 20.27
CA ASP A 7 -2.68 9.24 19.88
C ASP A 7 -2.64 9.49 18.35
N PRO A 8 -2.65 10.75 17.92
CA PRO A 8 -2.64 11.10 16.50
C PRO A 8 -1.39 10.63 15.75
N GLU A 9 -0.25 10.47 16.45
CA GLU A 9 0.97 9.95 15.85
C GLU A 9 0.83 8.45 15.57
N LEU A 10 0.40 7.68 16.56
CA LEU A 10 0.20 6.24 16.41
C LEU A 10 -0.83 5.94 15.32
N GLN A 11 -1.95 6.67 15.30
CA GLN A 11 -2.97 6.54 14.25
C GLN A 11 -2.38 6.85 12.88
N ALA A 12 -1.68 7.98 12.74
CA ALA A 12 -1.10 8.39 11.47
C ALA A 12 -0.06 7.39 10.95
N VAL A 13 0.78 6.84 11.85
CA VAL A 13 1.78 5.82 11.49
C VAL A 13 1.10 4.52 11.06
N THR A 14 0.08 4.08 11.79
CA THR A 14 -0.67 2.84 11.46
C THR A 14 -1.37 2.98 10.10
N ASP A 15 -2.09 4.08 9.88
CA ASP A 15 -2.73 4.36 8.59
C ASP A 15 -1.72 4.36 7.45
N MET A 16 -0.56 5.01 7.65
CA MET A 16 0.48 5.05 6.63
C MET A 16 1.13 3.68 6.37
N ILE A 17 1.27 2.82 7.38
CA ILE A 17 1.74 1.44 7.17
C ILE A 17 0.78 0.70 6.23
N ILE A 18 -0.53 0.79 6.45
CA ILE A 18 -1.54 0.16 5.61
C ILE A 18 -1.52 0.76 4.20
N ILE A 19 -1.51 2.08 4.08
CA ILE A 19 -1.47 2.76 2.77
C ILE A 19 -0.22 2.38 1.99
N VAL A 20 0.95 2.39 2.62
CA VAL A 20 2.23 2.03 1.98
C VAL A 20 2.22 0.58 1.50
N LEU A 21 1.70 -0.34 2.31
CA LEU A 21 1.59 -1.76 1.99
C LEU A 21 0.70 -2.00 0.76
N PHE A 22 -0.54 -1.50 0.79
CA PHE A 22 -1.54 -1.79 -0.24
C PHE A 22 -1.28 -1.04 -1.55
N PHE A 23 -0.89 0.22 -1.49
CA PHE A 23 -0.60 1.02 -2.68
C PHE A 23 0.83 0.84 -3.19
N LEU A 24 1.61 -0.06 -2.61
CA LEU A 24 3.00 -0.35 -2.95
C LEU A 24 3.85 0.94 -3.04
N LEU A 25 3.76 1.81 -2.02
CA LEU A 25 4.43 3.10 -2.03
C LEU A 25 5.91 2.96 -1.67
N ARG A 26 6.74 3.61 -2.46
CA ARG A 26 8.16 3.77 -2.12
C ARG A 26 8.33 4.93 -1.13
N PRO A 27 9.33 4.87 -0.22
CA PRO A 27 9.56 5.95 0.76
C PRO A 27 9.60 7.36 0.14
N GLY A 28 10.22 7.53 -1.02
CA GLY A 28 10.26 8.82 -1.71
C GLY A 28 8.92 9.32 -2.25
N GLU A 29 7.91 8.45 -2.38
CA GLU A 29 6.58 8.82 -2.90
C GLU A 29 5.68 9.43 -1.82
N TYR A 30 5.94 9.18 -0.54
CA TYR A 30 5.13 9.71 0.56
C TYR A 30 5.88 10.68 1.48
N THR A 31 7.19 10.79 1.38
CA THR A 31 7.96 11.66 2.29
C THR A 31 8.51 12.94 1.66
N GLY A 32 8.35 13.14 0.36
CA GLY A 32 8.98 14.26 -0.32
C GLY A 32 10.50 14.25 -0.13
N THR A 33 11.25 13.74 -1.07
CA THR A 33 12.70 13.83 -1.05
C THR A 33 13.16 15.11 -1.74
N LYS A 34 14.44 15.50 -1.55
CA LYS A 34 15.07 16.69 -2.14
C LYS A 34 15.00 16.79 -3.69
N TYR A 35 14.48 15.78 -4.37
CA TYR A 35 14.41 15.67 -5.82
C TYR A 35 12.94 15.59 -6.25
N ASP A 36 12.25 16.71 -6.41
CA ASP A 36 10.96 16.91 -7.09
C ASP A 36 9.82 15.90 -6.85
N SER A 37 9.92 15.00 -5.89
CA SER A 37 8.83 14.13 -5.51
C SER A 37 7.94 14.82 -4.49
N SER A 38 6.82 15.35 -4.93
CA SER A 38 5.78 15.80 -4.00
C SER A 38 5.15 14.58 -3.32
N PRO A 39 5.07 14.54 -1.98
CA PRO A 39 4.34 13.50 -1.29
C PRO A 39 2.87 13.53 -1.69
N PHE A 40 2.18 12.38 -1.54
CA PHE A 40 0.75 12.33 -1.80
C PHE A 40 0.01 13.39 -1.01
N ARG A 41 -0.84 14.16 -1.71
CA ARG A 41 -1.63 15.26 -1.14
C ARG A 41 -3.05 14.82 -0.86
N LEU A 42 -3.75 15.58 -0.04
CA LEU A 42 -5.17 15.36 0.26
C LEU A 42 -6.00 15.24 -1.02
N SER A 43 -5.78 16.13 -2.00
CA SER A 43 -6.49 16.14 -3.29
C SER A 43 -6.21 14.92 -4.19
N TYR A 44 -5.22 14.07 -3.86
CA TYR A 44 -4.92 12.87 -4.65
C TYR A 44 -5.67 11.63 -4.16
N ALA A 45 -6.38 11.74 -3.03
CA ALA A 45 -7.25 10.70 -2.51
C ALA A 45 -8.67 10.88 -3.07
N THR A 46 -9.20 9.85 -3.69
CA THR A 46 -10.56 9.84 -4.27
C THR A 46 -11.33 8.67 -3.71
N PHE A 47 -12.58 8.90 -3.33
CA PHE A 47 -13.49 7.89 -2.81
C PHE A 47 -14.67 7.72 -3.74
N SER A 48 -15.28 6.52 -3.78
CA SER A 48 -16.48 6.29 -4.58
C SER A 48 -17.45 5.28 -3.96
N VAL A 49 -18.72 5.47 -4.28
CA VAL A 49 -19.80 4.51 -4.05
C VAL A 49 -20.30 4.06 -5.42
N GLY A 50 -20.10 2.80 -5.76
CA GLY A 50 -20.38 2.30 -7.10
C GLY A 50 -19.60 3.10 -8.16
N ARG A 51 -20.30 3.75 -9.08
CA ARG A 51 -19.69 4.59 -10.13
C ARG A 51 -19.59 6.06 -9.77
N THR A 52 -20.17 6.46 -8.64
CA THR A 52 -20.20 7.87 -8.22
C THR A 52 -18.96 8.20 -7.41
N VAL A 53 -18.18 9.16 -7.90
CA VAL A 53 -17.02 9.71 -7.18
C VAL A 53 -17.53 10.70 -6.13
N ILE A 54 -17.07 10.52 -4.90
CA ILE A 54 -17.37 11.42 -3.78
C ILE A 54 -16.42 12.61 -3.86
N ASN A 55 -16.96 13.82 -3.86
CA ASN A 55 -16.16 15.03 -3.76
C ASN A 55 -15.61 15.16 -2.33
N THR A 56 -14.35 14.84 -2.14
CA THR A 56 -13.68 14.85 -0.82
C THR A 56 -13.64 16.23 -0.17
N ALA A 57 -13.74 17.32 -0.93
CA ALA A 57 -13.76 18.67 -0.37
C ALA A 57 -15.08 19.00 0.31
N THR A 58 -16.21 18.42 -0.11
CA THR A 58 -17.55 18.72 0.40
C THR A 58 -18.21 17.53 1.10
N ALA A 59 -17.66 16.33 0.98
CA ALA A 59 -18.20 15.11 1.57
C ALA A 59 -18.26 15.21 3.09
N THR A 60 -19.30 14.67 3.69
CA THR A 60 -19.36 14.43 5.13
C THR A 60 -18.52 13.20 5.50
N ASP A 61 -18.21 13.02 6.79
CA ASP A 61 -17.54 11.80 7.26
C ASP A 61 -18.39 10.56 6.98
N ASN A 62 -19.73 10.68 7.02
CA ASN A 62 -20.65 9.62 6.65
C ASN A 62 -20.55 9.26 5.15
N ASP A 63 -20.38 10.24 4.27
CA ASP A 63 -20.18 9.98 2.85
C ASP A 63 -18.87 9.23 2.60
N LEU A 64 -17.80 9.62 3.30
CA LEU A 64 -16.52 8.92 3.24
C LEU A 64 -16.60 7.50 3.81
N ALA A 65 -17.35 7.31 4.90
CA ALA A 65 -17.59 6.01 5.51
C ALA A 65 -18.37 5.08 4.57
N ALA A 66 -19.36 5.62 3.85
CA ALA A 66 -20.17 4.88 2.89
C ALA A 66 -19.40 4.48 1.62
N ALA A 67 -18.21 5.05 1.38
CA ALA A 67 -17.39 4.68 0.22
C ALA A 67 -17.03 3.19 0.24
N VAL A 68 -17.07 2.56 -0.91
CA VAL A 68 -16.72 1.15 -1.10
C VAL A 68 -15.39 0.97 -1.82
N PHE A 69 -14.88 2.04 -2.41
CA PHE A 69 -13.65 2.02 -3.19
C PHE A 69 -12.87 3.32 -3.00
N VAL A 70 -11.56 3.21 -2.97
CA VAL A 70 -10.64 4.35 -2.82
C VAL A 70 -9.54 4.28 -3.86
N VAL A 71 -9.14 5.44 -4.37
CA VAL A 71 -8.09 5.59 -5.37
C VAL A 71 -7.06 6.62 -4.90
N LEU A 72 -5.78 6.30 -5.06
CA LEU A 72 -4.70 7.27 -5.03
C LEU A 72 -4.24 7.61 -6.45
N VAL A 73 -4.12 8.90 -6.73
CA VAL A 73 -3.61 9.41 -8.01
C VAL A 73 -2.12 9.71 -7.87
N PHE A 74 -1.33 9.11 -8.73
CA PHE A 74 0.12 9.27 -8.76
C PHE A 74 0.51 10.37 -9.74
N THR A 75 0.93 11.51 -9.24
CA THR A 75 1.20 12.70 -10.07
C THR A 75 2.67 12.95 -10.32
N THR A 76 3.54 12.51 -9.40
CA THR A 76 5.00 12.71 -9.50
C THR A 76 5.70 11.41 -9.17
N GLN A 77 6.19 10.74 -10.20
CA GLN A 77 6.93 9.50 -10.03
C GLN A 77 8.34 9.63 -10.59
N LYS A 78 9.28 8.96 -9.93
CA LYS A 78 10.68 8.84 -10.38
C LYS A 78 10.81 8.38 -11.84
N ASN A 79 9.79 7.72 -12.37
CA ASN A 79 9.76 7.18 -13.73
C ASN A 79 9.12 8.13 -14.77
N GLY A 80 8.73 9.34 -14.36
CA GLY A 80 8.11 10.33 -15.25
C GLY A 80 6.67 10.02 -15.70
N VAL A 81 6.06 8.95 -15.21
CA VAL A 81 4.63 8.67 -15.47
C VAL A 81 3.78 9.51 -14.53
N ARG A 82 2.78 10.17 -15.08
CA ARG A 82 1.86 11.05 -14.35
C ARG A 82 0.43 10.59 -14.56
N GLY A 83 -0.38 10.72 -13.51
CA GLY A 83 -1.81 10.46 -13.57
C GLY A 83 -2.21 8.99 -13.44
N GLU A 84 -1.29 8.08 -13.12
CA GLU A 84 -1.65 6.70 -12.79
C GLU A 84 -2.57 6.68 -11.57
N LYS A 85 -3.55 5.78 -11.61
CA LYS A 85 -4.54 5.59 -10.56
C LYS A 85 -4.47 4.17 -10.06
N ILE A 86 -4.22 4.01 -8.77
CA ILE A 86 -4.27 2.71 -8.09
C ILE A 86 -5.42 2.76 -7.11
N GLY A 87 -6.28 1.76 -7.13
CA GLY A 87 -7.45 1.72 -6.28
C GLY A 87 -7.63 0.41 -5.54
N HIS A 88 -8.29 0.49 -4.40
CA HIS A 88 -8.61 -0.64 -3.54
C HIS A 88 -10.07 -0.59 -3.08
N GLY A 89 -10.73 -1.74 -3.10
CA GLY A 89 -12.02 -1.98 -2.45
C GLY A 89 -11.84 -2.44 -1.00
N ALA A 90 -12.94 -2.87 -0.40
CA ALA A 90 -12.92 -3.51 0.91
C ALA A 90 -12.17 -4.85 0.85
N THR A 91 -11.36 -5.12 1.87
CA THR A 91 -10.60 -6.37 1.97
C THR A 91 -11.39 -7.52 2.59
N GLY A 92 -12.44 -7.20 3.35
CA GLY A 92 -13.15 -8.16 4.20
C GLY A 92 -12.40 -8.56 5.48
N ASP A 93 -11.19 -8.06 5.69
CA ASP A 93 -10.37 -8.31 6.88
C ASP A 93 -10.50 -7.16 7.87
N PRO A 94 -10.80 -7.42 9.17
CA PRO A 94 -11.04 -6.36 10.16
C PRO A 94 -9.79 -5.58 10.59
N LEU A 95 -8.60 -5.93 10.11
CA LEU A 95 -7.34 -5.29 10.49
C LEU A 95 -6.67 -4.54 9.34
N PHE A 96 -6.96 -4.92 8.09
CA PHE A 96 -6.28 -4.42 6.91
C PHE A 96 -7.24 -3.73 5.96
N PHE A 97 -7.57 -2.48 6.27
CA PHE A 97 -8.51 -1.67 5.49
C PHE A 97 -7.82 -0.47 4.83
N PRO A 98 -7.35 -0.58 3.58
CA PRO A 98 -6.73 0.55 2.88
C PRO A 98 -7.68 1.74 2.71
N LYS A 99 -8.98 1.48 2.57
CA LYS A 99 -10.01 2.53 2.47
C LYS A 99 -10.12 3.31 3.77
N GLU A 100 -10.28 2.61 4.90
CA GLU A 100 -10.40 3.22 6.23
C GLU A 100 -9.12 3.97 6.60
N ALA A 101 -7.95 3.41 6.34
CA ALA A 101 -6.68 4.08 6.59
C ALA A 101 -6.60 5.42 5.83
N LEU A 102 -7.00 5.44 4.55
CA LEU A 102 -7.00 6.66 3.77
C LEU A 102 -8.11 7.64 4.22
N GLN A 103 -9.28 7.12 4.62
CA GLN A 103 -10.38 7.91 5.18
C GLN A 103 -9.95 8.60 6.48
N HIS A 104 -9.29 7.89 7.40
CA HIS A 104 -8.76 8.48 8.65
C HIS A 104 -7.79 9.62 8.34
N ARG A 105 -6.89 9.45 7.36
CA ARG A 105 -5.95 10.50 6.96
C ARG A 105 -6.68 11.73 6.42
N VAL A 106 -7.67 11.51 5.55
CA VAL A 106 -8.48 12.59 4.98
C VAL A 106 -9.30 13.29 6.08
N ALA A 107 -10.00 12.54 6.91
CA ALA A 107 -10.81 13.09 8.01
C ALA A 107 -9.94 13.90 8.99
N HIS A 108 -8.77 13.37 9.38
CA HIS A 108 -7.85 14.08 10.27
C HIS A 108 -7.40 15.42 9.67
N LEU A 109 -7.03 15.47 8.40
CA LEU A 109 -6.59 16.71 7.76
C LEU A 109 -7.73 17.73 7.66
N ARG A 110 -8.95 17.28 7.31
CA ARG A 110 -10.13 18.11 7.20
C ARG A 110 -10.58 18.67 8.55
N GLN A 111 -10.47 17.92 9.63
CA GLN A 111 -10.76 18.37 10.99
C GLN A 111 -10.01 19.67 11.36
N TYR A 112 -8.89 19.93 10.71
CA TYR A 112 -8.05 21.10 10.94
C TYR A 112 -8.00 22.05 9.73
N ASP A 113 -9.01 21.98 8.85
CA ASP A 113 -9.12 22.83 7.65
C ASP A 113 -7.83 22.86 6.80
N ALA A 114 -7.14 21.70 6.70
CA ALA A 114 -5.91 21.59 5.97
C ALA A 114 -6.15 21.83 4.47
N PRO A 115 -5.34 22.65 3.78
CA PRO A 115 -5.43 22.88 2.35
C PRO A 115 -5.32 21.57 1.54
N ASP A 116 -5.93 21.52 0.36
CA ASP A 116 -5.97 20.36 -0.53
C ASP A 116 -4.58 19.86 -0.98
N ASP A 117 -3.58 20.73 -0.93
CA ASP A 117 -2.19 20.40 -1.24
C ASP A 117 -1.41 19.85 -0.03
N THR A 118 -2.07 19.72 1.12
CA THR A 118 -1.44 19.16 2.34
C THR A 118 -1.09 17.69 2.13
N PRO A 119 0.15 17.29 2.46
CA PRO A 119 0.55 15.89 2.38
C PRO A 119 -0.29 14.98 3.28
N LEU A 120 -0.71 13.82 2.78
CA LEU A 120 -1.46 12.81 3.55
C LEU A 120 -0.69 12.30 4.78
N THR A 121 0.64 12.42 4.77
CA THR A 121 1.50 12.05 5.91
C THR A 121 1.45 13.03 7.07
N ARG A 122 0.88 14.24 6.88
CA ARG A 122 0.83 15.25 7.94
C ARG A 122 -0.20 14.92 9.00
N PHE A 123 0.14 15.20 10.23
CA PHE A 123 -0.78 15.12 11.36
C PHE A 123 -0.49 16.22 12.39
N LYS A 124 -1.47 16.53 13.20
CA LYS A 124 -1.35 17.51 14.27
C LYS A 124 -1.08 16.80 15.59
N THR A 125 0.03 17.14 16.23
CA THR A 125 0.38 16.57 17.54
C THR A 125 -0.59 17.06 18.63
N PRO A 126 -0.68 16.39 19.80
CA PRO A 126 -1.48 16.87 20.92
C PRO A 126 -1.13 18.30 21.38
N ARG A 127 0.10 18.73 21.10
CA ARG A 127 0.58 20.11 21.38
C ARG A 127 0.20 21.11 20.27
N GLY A 128 -0.64 20.73 19.32
CA GLY A 128 -1.11 21.58 18.23
C GLY A 128 -0.11 21.83 17.10
N ARG A 129 1.07 21.20 17.09
CA ARG A 129 2.07 21.37 16.04
C ARG A 129 1.86 20.39 14.89
N TRP A 130 1.98 20.88 13.65
CA TRP A 130 2.01 20.04 12.47
C TRP A 130 3.35 19.31 12.35
N THR A 131 3.28 18.00 12.11
CA THR A 131 4.41 17.14 11.78
C THR A 131 4.02 16.16 10.68
N SER A 132 4.94 15.30 10.25
CA SER A 132 4.69 14.33 9.18
C SER A 132 5.22 12.97 9.57
N VAL A 133 4.52 11.93 9.15
CA VAL A 133 5.05 10.56 9.20
C VAL A 133 6.21 10.44 8.22
N ILE A 134 7.34 9.96 8.72
CA ILE A 134 8.57 9.75 7.96
C ILE A 134 8.99 8.26 7.99
N PRO A 135 9.83 7.78 7.06
CA PRO A 135 10.17 6.35 6.97
C PRO A 135 10.81 5.79 8.23
N THR A 136 11.52 6.61 9.00
CA THR A 136 12.13 6.17 10.28
C THR A 136 11.08 5.87 11.34
N MET A 137 9.96 6.60 11.36
CA MET A 137 8.82 6.32 12.25
C MET A 137 8.17 4.99 11.89
N LEU A 138 7.87 4.76 10.60
CA LEU A 138 7.35 3.48 10.12
C LEU A 138 8.30 2.32 10.49
N THR A 139 9.60 2.51 10.26
CA THR A 139 10.62 1.52 10.60
C THR A 139 10.65 1.21 12.09
N ALA A 140 10.56 2.24 12.95
CA ALA A 140 10.55 2.07 14.39
C ALA A 140 9.34 1.24 14.85
N HIS A 141 8.14 1.58 14.34
CA HIS A 141 6.92 0.85 14.69
C HIS A 141 6.94 -0.59 14.18
N LEU A 142 7.39 -0.84 12.95
CA LEU A 142 7.56 -2.20 12.42
C LEU A 142 8.51 -3.03 13.29
N LYS A 143 9.63 -2.45 13.73
CA LYS A 143 10.59 -3.13 14.61
C LYS A 143 9.98 -3.48 15.97
N VAL A 144 9.15 -2.61 16.52
CA VAL A 144 8.43 -2.88 17.78
C VAL A 144 7.42 -4.02 17.57
N MET A 145 6.63 -3.98 16.50
CA MET A 145 5.67 -5.04 16.18
C MET A 145 6.36 -6.40 16.02
N VAL A 146 7.47 -6.46 15.28
CA VAL A 146 8.23 -7.72 15.09
C VAL A 146 8.80 -8.22 16.43
N LYS A 147 9.24 -7.33 17.34
CA LYS A 147 9.69 -7.74 18.67
C LYS A 147 8.54 -8.33 19.50
N ILE A 148 7.36 -7.75 19.45
CA ILE A 148 6.16 -8.27 20.12
C ILE A 148 5.81 -9.66 19.61
N LEU A 149 5.95 -9.88 18.29
CA LEU A 149 5.68 -11.14 17.62
C LEU A 149 6.84 -12.13 17.66
N ALA A 150 7.96 -11.80 18.34
CA ALA A 150 9.18 -12.62 18.35
C ALA A 150 8.99 -14.03 18.94
N GLY A 151 7.88 -14.31 19.64
CA GLY A 151 7.49 -15.64 20.09
C GLY A 151 6.76 -16.49 19.03
N THR A 152 6.46 -15.93 17.85
CA THR A 152 5.84 -16.63 16.73
C THR A 152 6.92 -17.12 15.75
N HIS A 153 6.55 -18.05 14.85
CA HIS A 153 7.47 -18.65 13.88
C HIS A 153 7.85 -17.69 12.74
N LEU A 154 8.41 -16.51 13.08
CA LEU A 154 8.94 -15.60 12.08
C LEU A 154 10.36 -16.05 11.66
N SER A 155 10.59 -16.11 10.35
CA SER A 155 11.90 -16.43 9.77
C SER A 155 12.87 -15.24 9.71
N PHE A 156 12.47 -14.09 10.26
CA PHE A 156 13.21 -12.83 10.28
C PHE A 156 13.12 -12.14 11.64
N THR A 157 14.00 -11.18 11.89
CA THR A 157 14.08 -10.43 13.15
C THR A 157 13.71 -8.96 12.95
N HIS A 158 13.58 -8.22 14.06
CA HIS A 158 13.36 -6.77 14.01
C HIS A 158 14.51 -5.99 13.33
N LYS A 159 15.69 -6.59 13.14
CA LYS A 159 16.83 -5.96 12.46
C LYS A 159 16.63 -5.95 10.94
N ASP A 160 15.86 -6.91 10.42
CA ASP A 160 15.67 -7.16 9.01
C ASP A 160 14.53 -6.33 8.40
N VAL A 161 13.74 -5.62 9.24
CA VAL A 161 12.59 -4.84 8.79
C VAL A 161 12.84 -3.34 8.75
N SER A 162 12.25 -2.70 7.76
CA SER A 162 12.27 -1.26 7.54
C SER A 162 11.00 -0.81 6.82
N ALA A 163 10.79 0.49 6.67
CA ALA A 163 9.68 1.02 5.87
C ALA A 163 9.67 0.48 4.41
N ARG A 164 10.83 0.10 3.88
CA ARG A 164 10.96 -0.52 2.56
C ARG A 164 10.35 -1.92 2.52
N SER A 165 10.42 -2.65 3.63
CA SER A 165 9.86 -4.01 3.73
C SER A 165 8.35 -4.05 3.50
N LEU A 166 7.62 -2.95 3.75
CA LEU A 166 6.18 -2.86 3.47
C LEU A 166 5.88 -3.01 1.97
N TRP A 167 6.63 -2.31 1.14
CA TRP A 167 6.48 -2.39 -0.30
C TRP A 167 6.87 -3.78 -0.84
N GLU A 168 7.93 -4.38 -0.32
CA GLU A 168 8.35 -5.74 -0.64
C GLU A 168 7.29 -6.75 -0.20
N ALA A 169 6.74 -6.60 1.01
CA ALA A 169 5.70 -7.47 1.55
C ALA A 169 4.40 -7.40 0.74
N GLY A 170 3.94 -6.20 0.36
CA GLY A 170 2.76 -6.04 -0.50
C GLY A 170 2.95 -6.71 -1.86
N THR A 171 4.13 -6.56 -2.46
CA THR A 171 4.49 -7.23 -3.71
C THR A 171 4.44 -8.75 -3.57
N MET A 172 5.06 -9.28 -2.51
CA MET A 172 5.07 -10.72 -2.24
C MET A 172 3.68 -11.27 -1.96
N ALA A 173 2.83 -10.52 -1.25
CA ALA A 173 1.44 -10.92 -1.01
C ALA A 173 0.66 -11.10 -2.33
N LEU A 174 0.82 -10.17 -3.28
CA LEU A 174 0.19 -10.27 -4.61
C LEU A 174 0.72 -11.47 -5.41
N ILE A 175 2.03 -11.71 -5.39
CA ILE A 175 2.65 -12.87 -6.05
C ILE A 175 2.14 -14.18 -5.44
N CYS A 176 2.12 -14.29 -4.12
CA CYS A 176 1.64 -15.48 -3.41
C CYS A 176 0.15 -15.73 -3.63
N SER A 177 -0.63 -14.69 -3.93
CA SER A 177 -2.05 -14.83 -4.31
C SER A 177 -2.25 -15.31 -5.76
N GLY A 178 -1.17 -15.47 -6.54
CA GLY A 178 -1.22 -15.90 -7.92
C GLY A 178 -1.52 -14.78 -8.92
N MET A 179 -1.40 -13.52 -8.51
CA MET A 179 -1.60 -12.39 -9.43
C MET A 179 -0.50 -12.35 -10.48
N ASP A 180 -0.89 -12.03 -11.71
CA ASP A 180 0.02 -11.90 -12.85
C ASP A 180 1.13 -10.87 -12.57
N THR A 181 2.37 -11.22 -12.93
CA THR A 181 3.55 -10.39 -12.68
C THR A 181 3.55 -9.07 -13.44
N ASP A 182 2.90 -9.02 -14.61
CA ASP A 182 2.78 -7.79 -15.38
C ASP A 182 1.80 -6.83 -14.71
N ILE A 183 0.69 -7.35 -14.15
CA ILE A 183 -0.26 -6.57 -13.35
C ILE A 183 0.43 -6.05 -12.09
N ILE A 184 1.21 -6.88 -11.39
CA ILE A 184 1.96 -6.46 -10.21
C ILE A 184 2.97 -5.37 -10.59
N SER A 185 3.62 -5.51 -11.75
CA SER A 185 4.55 -4.50 -12.28
C SER A 185 3.86 -3.18 -12.56
N LEU A 186 2.63 -3.21 -13.08
CA LEU A 186 1.81 -2.01 -13.27
C LEU A 186 1.46 -1.35 -11.93
N ILE A 187 0.94 -2.12 -10.95
CA ILE A 187 0.60 -1.61 -9.62
C ILE A 187 1.85 -1.05 -8.92
N GLY A 188 2.98 -1.75 -9.00
CA GLY A 188 4.27 -1.34 -8.43
C GLY A 188 4.99 -0.24 -9.24
N ARG A 189 4.46 0.10 -10.42
CA ARG A 189 5.01 1.12 -11.33
C ARG A 189 6.46 0.81 -11.74
N TRP A 190 6.74 -0.48 -12.05
CA TRP A 190 8.03 -0.90 -12.56
C TRP A 190 8.06 -0.87 -14.08
N ARG A 191 9.08 -0.22 -14.64
CA ARG A 191 9.33 -0.18 -16.08
C ARG A 191 10.37 -1.21 -16.56
N SER A 192 10.85 -2.04 -15.67
CA SER A 192 11.90 -3.03 -15.99
C SER A 192 11.76 -4.23 -15.05
N GLY A 193 12.37 -5.37 -15.43
CA GLY A 193 12.42 -6.60 -14.62
C GLY A 193 13.04 -6.46 -13.23
N LYS A 194 13.19 -5.24 -12.70
CA LYS A 194 13.66 -4.99 -11.32
C LYS A 194 12.76 -5.60 -10.25
N MET A 195 11.49 -5.86 -10.58
CA MET A 195 10.58 -6.62 -9.71
C MET A 195 11.16 -7.98 -9.34
N LEU A 196 11.85 -8.64 -10.27
CA LEU A 196 12.47 -9.96 -10.05
C LEU A 196 13.46 -9.98 -8.90
N ARG A 197 14.04 -8.85 -8.51
CA ARG A 197 14.93 -8.74 -7.34
C ARG A 197 14.23 -8.93 -6.01
N TYR A 198 12.91 -8.79 -5.99
CA TYR A 198 12.07 -8.91 -4.79
C TYR A 198 11.31 -10.23 -4.74
N LEU A 199 11.46 -11.04 -5.79
CA LEU A 199 10.91 -12.40 -5.82
C LEU A 199 11.72 -13.29 -4.90
N HIS A 200 11.17 -13.62 -3.76
CA HIS A 200 11.68 -14.71 -2.92
C HIS A 200 11.15 -16.04 -3.48
N VAL A 201 11.84 -16.57 -4.49
CA VAL A 201 11.44 -17.83 -5.16
C VAL A 201 11.33 -19.00 -4.16
N GLN A 202 11.97 -18.88 -3.00
CA GLN A 202 11.92 -19.86 -1.91
C GLN A 202 10.65 -19.76 -1.06
N ALA A 203 9.76 -18.81 -1.32
CA ALA A 203 8.50 -18.70 -0.57
C ALA A 203 7.63 -19.94 -0.84
N GLU A 204 7.30 -20.67 0.21
CA GLU A 204 6.49 -21.89 0.13
C GLU A 204 5.19 -21.72 -0.67
N PRO A 205 4.40 -20.63 -0.51
CA PRO A 205 3.20 -20.43 -1.31
C PRO A 205 3.44 -20.40 -2.82
N ILE A 206 4.60 -19.89 -3.27
CA ILE A 206 4.98 -19.88 -4.69
C ILE A 206 5.32 -21.29 -5.14
N MET A 207 6.09 -22.05 -4.35
CA MET A 207 6.55 -23.39 -4.69
C MET A 207 5.48 -24.45 -4.56
N ARG A 208 4.52 -24.27 -3.66
CA ARG A 208 3.50 -25.27 -3.31
C ARG A 208 2.76 -25.84 -4.51
N ASN A 209 2.57 -25.07 -5.54
CA ASN A 209 1.83 -25.45 -6.74
C ASN A 209 2.71 -25.79 -7.95
N TYR A 210 4.03 -25.69 -7.85
CA TYR A 210 4.90 -25.94 -9.00
C TYR A 210 4.68 -27.31 -9.65
N SER A 211 4.65 -28.37 -8.85
CA SER A 211 4.41 -29.73 -9.36
C SER A 211 3.06 -29.83 -10.07
N LYS A 212 2.01 -29.24 -9.49
CA LYS A 212 0.68 -29.22 -10.10
C LYS A 212 0.66 -28.42 -11.39
N LEU A 213 1.33 -27.27 -11.43
CA LEU A 213 1.43 -26.47 -12.63
C LEU A 213 2.23 -27.19 -13.73
N MET A 214 3.32 -27.88 -13.37
CA MET A 214 4.14 -28.62 -14.32
C MET A 214 3.37 -29.78 -15.00
N ILE A 215 2.47 -30.44 -14.33
CA ILE A 215 1.68 -31.56 -14.90
C ILE A 215 0.33 -31.10 -15.50
N ARG A 216 -0.13 -29.89 -15.21
CA ARG A 216 -1.44 -29.39 -15.63
C ARG A 216 -1.64 -29.40 -17.14
N HIS A 217 -0.57 -29.25 -17.90
CA HIS A 217 -0.58 -29.22 -19.34
C HIS A 217 0.08 -30.43 -20.00
N GLY A 218 0.45 -31.46 -19.26
CA GLY A 218 0.87 -32.83 -19.64
C GLY A 218 1.57 -33.06 -20.98
N ASN A 219 1.52 -32.11 -21.86
CA ASN A 219 2.06 -32.17 -23.21
C ASN A 219 3.23 -31.21 -23.35
N TYR A 220 4.42 -31.73 -23.15
CA TYR A 220 5.69 -30.98 -23.34
C TYR A 220 6.01 -30.68 -24.80
N ASN A 221 5.02 -30.68 -25.69
CA ASN A 221 5.17 -30.16 -27.03
C ASN A 221 5.32 -28.65 -26.94
N LEU A 222 6.57 -28.21 -26.97
CA LEU A 222 7.00 -26.81 -26.85
C LEU A 222 6.61 -25.94 -28.07
N LEU A 223 5.46 -26.16 -28.67
CA LEU A 223 4.96 -25.27 -29.71
C LEU A 223 4.25 -24.10 -29.00
N PRO A 224 4.77 -22.88 -29.08
CA PRO A 224 4.22 -21.73 -28.34
C PRO A 224 2.74 -21.44 -28.63
N HIS A 225 2.28 -21.79 -29.84
CA HIS A 225 0.89 -21.63 -30.27
C HIS A 225 -0.07 -22.68 -29.69
N ASN A 226 0.44 -23.71 -29.01
CA ASN A 226 -0.35 -24.71 -28.28
C ASN A 226 -0.38 -24.42 -26.77
N ALA A 227 0.25 -23.37 -26.32
CA ALA A 227 0.14 -22.93 -24.95
C ALA A 227 -1.29 -22.43 -24.70
N VAL A 228 -2.08 -23.21 -23.96
CA VAL A 228 -3.39 -22.77 -23.49
C VAL A 228 -3.16 -21.68 -22.45
N PRO A 229 -3.79 -20.51 -22.58
CA PRO A 229 -3.69 -19.47 -21.56
C PRO A 229 -4.11 -20.04 -20.20
N ILE A 230 -3.31 -19.81 -19.19
CA ILE A 230 -3.63 -20.16 -17.79
C ILE A 230 -4.53 -19.03 -17.29
N TYR A 231 -5.83 -19.26 -17.25
CA TYR A 231 -6.81 -18.38 -16.60
C TYR A 231 -6.97 -18.77 -15.15
#